data_b9ba9bfb7145a9ad03bb68c160629b92
#
_entry.id   b9ba9bfb7145a9ad03bb68c160629b92
#
_cell.length_a   1.000
_cell.length_b   1.000
_cell.length_c   1.000
_cell.angle_alpha   90.00
_cell.angle_beta   90.00
_cell.angle_gamma   90.00
#
_symmetry.space_group_name_H-M   'P 1'
#
loop_
_entity.id
_entity.type
_entity.pdbx_description
1 polymer ?
#
loop_
_entity_poly.entity_id
_entity_poly.type
_entity_poly.pdbx_seq_one_letter_code
_entity_poly.pdbx_strand_id
1 'polypeptide(L)'
;ASGAARLEAASAGFGHGTANAHDEAAWLVLWRLGLPLDSALGDEPDSVANQPVTPAQQALVATLFEERIATRKPAAYLTHEAWLVGVPFYVDERAIVPRSFIAELLADGSIDGWLSDQTHDVLDLCTGNGSLAVLAAMAWPEVQVTGADISSDALAVARINVERHGLHERVHLVQSDALAGVPGPWDLILCNPPYVNAQS
;
A
#
# COMPACT_ATOMS: atom_id res chain seq x y z
N ALA A 1 -2.93 8.54 -22.89
CA ALA A 1 -3.85 9.68 -23.13
C ALA A 1 -5.32 9.25 -23.15
N SER A 2 -5.74 8.24 -23.91
CA SER A 2 -7.15 7.85 -23.99
C SER A 2 -7.71 7.22 -22.69
N GLY A 3 -6.90 6.49 -21.93
CA GLY A 3 -7.29 5.89 -20.65
C GLY A 3 -7.61 6.93 -19.60
N ALA A 4 -6.75 7.93 -19.41
CA ALA A 4 -6.98 9.03 -18.47
C ALA A 4 -8.28 9.79 -18.80
N ALA A 5 -8.49 10.14 -20.06
CA ALA A 5 -9.73 10.81 -20.49
C ALA A 5 -11.00 9.96 -20.22
N ARG A 6 -10.92 8.64 -20.32
CA ARG A 6 -12.03 7.74 -19.96
C ARG A 6 -12.33 7.75 -18.45
N LEU A 7 -11.30 7.74 -17.61
CA LEU A 7 -11.47 7.82 -16.14
C LEU A 7 -12.05 9.17 -15.73
N GLU A 8 -11.58 10.26 -16.31
CA GLU A 8 -12.12 11.60 -16.07
C GLU A 8 -13.58 11.73 -16.49
N ALA A 9 -13.91 11.28 -17.71
CA ALA A 9 -15.29 11.30 -18.21
C ALA A 9 -16.26 10.46 -17.35
N ALA A 10 -15.75 9.39 -16.74
CA ALA A 10 -16.51 8.55 -15.82
C ALA A 10 -16.57 9.13 -14.39
N SER A 11 -15.96 10.28 -14.12
CA SER A 11 -15.84 10.86 -12.77
C SER A 11 -15.31 9.86 -11.74
N ALA A 12 -14.26 9.13 -12.11
CA ALA A 12 -13.59 8.19 -11.21
C ALA A 12 -12.96 8.96 -10.05
N GLY A 13 -13.11 8.47 -8.83
CA GLY A 13 -12.45 9.04 -7.65
C GLY A 13 -10.99 8.61 -7.59
N PHE A 14 -10.08 9.54 -7.33
CA PHE A 14 -8.65 9.31 -7.14
C PHE A 14 -8.26 9.55 -5.67
N GLY A 15 -7.01 9.26 -5.29
CA GLY A 15 -6.51 9.48 -3.92
C GLY A 15 -6.33 8.20 -3.10
N HIS A 16 -6.50 7.04 -3.72
CA HIS A 16 -6.23 5.72 -3.13
C HIS A 16 -5.04 5.07 -3.83
N GLY A 17 -3.85 5.69 -3.71
CA GLY A 17 -2.60 5.23 -4.33
C GLY A 17 -2.18 5.99 -5.58
N THR A 18 -3.07 6.77 -6.20
CA THR A 18 -2.79 7.63 -7.36
C THR A 18 -3.37 9.01 -7.15
N ALA A 19 -2.68 10.06 -7.62
CA ALA A 19 -3.08 11.44 -7.39
C ALA A 19 -4.10 11.96 -8.42
N ASN A 20 -4.10 11.41 -9.63
CA ASN A 20 -4.91 11.89 -10.76
C ASN A 20 -5.17 10.78 -11.78
N ALA A 21 -6.01 11.08 -12.77
CA ALA A 21 -6.41 10.14 -13.82
C ALA A 21 -5.24 9.68 -14.70
N HIS A 22 -4.24 10.52 -14.92
CA HIS A 22 -3.08 10.17 -15.75
C HIS A 22 -2.21 9.12 -15.05
N ASP A 23 -1.90 9.34 -13.78
CA ASP A 23 -1.08 8.43 -12.98
C ASP A 23 -1.80 7.08 -12.80
N GLU A 24 -3.11 7.10 -12.54
CA GLU A 24 -3.90 5.87 -12.44
C GLU A 24 -3.97 5.12 -13.76
N ALA A 25 -4.14 5.83 -14.88
CA ALA A 25 -4.14 5.20 -16.19
C ALA A 25 -2.77 4.59 -16.54
N ALA A 26 -1.68 5.27 -16.20
CA ALA A 26 -0.32 4.77 -16.37
C ALA A 26 -0.10 3.48 -15.55
N TRP A 27 -0.47 3.52 -14.27
CA TRP A 27 -0.42 2.37 -13.37
C TRP A 27 -1.15 1.16 -13.93
N LEU A 28 -2.43 1.32 -14.31
CA LEU A 28 -3.25 0.23 -14.84
C LEU A 28 -2.67 -0.37 -16.11
N VAL A 29 -2.13 0.47 -17.00
CA VAL A 29 -1.49 0.00 -18.25
C VAL A 29 -0.22 -0.77 -17.96
N LEU A 30 0.71 -0.20 -17.18
CA LEU A 30 1.98 -0.83 -16.84
C LEU A 30 1.74 -2.17 -16.13
N TRP A 31 0.88 -2.17 -15.12
CA TRP A 31 0.52 -3.38 -14.38
C TRP A 31 -0.07 -4.47 -15.29
N ARG A 32 -1.02 -4.10 -16.17
CA ARG A 32 -1.68 -5.07 -17.05
C ARG A 32 -0.76 -5.67 -18.09
N LEU A 33 0.28 -4.93 -18.48
CA LEU A 33 1.28 -5.38 -19.44
C LEU A 33 2.50 -6.07 -18.79
N GLY A 34 2.52 -6.16 -17.46
CA GLY A 34 3.63 -6.75 -16.71
C GLY A 34 4.92 -5.91 -16.80
N LEU A 35 4.78 -4.61 -16.97
CA LEU A 35 5.90 -3.66 -17.01
C LEU A 35 6.17 -3.10 -15.61
N PRO A 36 7.42 -2.71 -15.28
CA PRO A 36 7.74 -2.09 -14.02
C PRO A 36 6.89 -0.83 -13.78
N LEU A 37 6.28 -0.71 -12.60
CA LEU A 37 5.37 0.39 -12.26
C LEU A 37 6.09 1.73 -12.08
N ASP A 38 7.38 1.71 -11.85
CA ASP A 38 8.29 2.85 -11.77
C ASP A 38 8.88 3.27 -13.12
N SER A 39 8.39 2.67 -14.23
CA SER A 39 8.87 2.99 -15.58
C SER A 39 8.66 4.47 -15.89
N ALA A 40 9.73 5.13 -16.38
CA ALA A 40 9.62 6.48 -16.89
C ALA A 40 8.75 6.51 -18.16
N LEU A 41 7.73 7.35 -18.17
CA LEU A 41 6.80 7.55 -19.28
C LEU A 41 7.10 8.86 -20.03
N GLY A 42 8.39 9.16 -20.22
CA GLY A 42 8.85 10.34 -20.95
C GLY A 42 8.79 10.18 -22.47
N ASP A 43 9.12 11.26 -23.16
CA ASP A 43 9.18 11.32 -24.65
C ASP A 43 10.49 10.77 -25.23
N GLU A 44 11.38 10.18 -24.39
CA GLU A 44 12.63 9.59 -24.86
C GLU A 44 12.35 8.43 -25.80
N PRO A 45 13.20 8.22 -26.85
CA PRO A 45 13.00 7.17 -27.85
C PRO A 45 12.87 5.75 -27.22
N ASP A 46 13.61 5.50 -26.14
CA ASP A 46 13.65 4.21 -25.46
C ASP A 46 12.59 4.08 -24.35
N SER A 47 11.72 5.09 -24.19
CA SER A 47 10.64 5.07 -23.20
C SER A 47 9.68 3.91 -23.44
N VAL A 48 9.24 3.27 -22.36
CA VAL A 48 8.19 2.23 -22.38
C VAL A 48 6.91 2.75 -23.04
N ALA A 49 6.65 4.06 -22.93
CA ALA A 49 5.49 4.73 -23.55
C ALA A 49 5.47 4.63 -25.09
N ASN A 50 6.64 4.46 -25.71
CA ASN A 50 6.78 4.38 -27.16
C ASN A 50 6.78 2.94 -27.70
N GLN A 51 6.69 1.94 -26.82
CA GLN A 51 6.65 0.54 -27.28
C GLN A 51 5.30 0.20 -27.93
N PRO A 52 5.32 -0.52 -29.08
CA PRO A 52 4.09 -0.91 -29.75
C PRO A 52 3.32 -1.92 -28.92
N VAL A 53 2.02 -1.69 -28.80
CA VAL A 53 1.09 -2.56 -28.06
C VAL A 53 0.29 -3.39 -29.04
N THR A 54 0.25 -4.70 -28.88
CA THR A 54 -0.54 -5.60 -29.73
C THR A 54 -2.05 -5.40 -29.54
N PRO A 55 -2.90 -5.76 -30.52
CA PRO A 55 -4.36 -5.71 -30.35
C PRO A 55 -4.88 -6.52 -29.15
N ALA A 56 -4.23 -7.65 -28.82
CA ALA A 56 -4.58 -8.47 -27.67
C ALA A 56 -4.26 -7.73 -26.35
N GLN A 57 -3.11 -7.10 -26.25
CA GLN A 57 -2.73 -6.29 -25.09
C GLN A 57 -3.67 -5.07 -24.92
N GLN A 58 -4.03 -4.42 -26.04
CA GLN A 58 -4.99 -3.31 -26.01
C GLN A 58 -6.38 -3.77 -25.47
N ALA A 59 -6.85 -4.93 -25.90
CA ALA A 59 -8.11 -5.50 -25.40
C ALA A 59 -8.05 -5.79 -23.88
N LEU A 60 -6.94 -6.38 -23.39
CA LEU A 60 -6.75 -6.65 -21.98
C LEU A 60 -6.75 -5.37 -21.12
N VAL A 61 -6.07 -4.34 -21.60
CA VAL A 61 -6.05 -3.01 -20.95
C VAL A 61 -7.44 -2.38 -20.97
N ALA A 62 -8.16 -2.46 -22.11
CA ALA A 62 -9.51 -1.91 -22.25
C ALA A 62 -10.49 -2.55 -21.24
N THR A 63 -10.45 -3.87 -21.09
CA THR A 63 -11.27 -4.60 -20.11
C THR A 63 -11.00 -4.13 -18.67
N LEU A 64 -9.75 -3.93 -18.30
CA LEU A 64 -9.39 -3.44 -16.96
C LEU A 64 -9.93 -2.02 -16.71
N PHE A 65 -9.87 -1.13 -17.70
CA PHE A 65 -10.48 0.20 -17.59
C PHE A 65 -12.01 0.13 -17.48
N GLU A 66 -12.66 -0.77 -18.21
CA GLU A 66 -14.11 -0.99 -18.09
C GLU A 66 -14.49 -1.48 -16.71
N GLU A 67 -13.74 -2.42 -16.15
CA GLU A 67 -13.93 -2.91 -14.79
C GLU A 67 -13.76 -1.80 -13.76
N ARG A 68 -12.70 -0.99 -13.88
CA ARG A 68 -12.44 0.16 -13.00
C ARG A 68 -13.59 1.17 -13.01
N ILE A 69 -14.12 1.47 -14.20
CA ILE A 69 -15.23 2.42 -14.38
C ILE A 69 -16.55 1.84 -13.85
N ALA A 70 -16.83 0.58 -14.17
CA ALA A 70 -18.09 -0.08 -13.80
C ALA A 70 -18.19 -0.33 -12.29
N THR A 71 -17.11 -0.81 -11.67
CA THR A 71 -17.09 -1.15 -10.25
C THR A 71 -16.80 0.03 -9.34
N ARG A 72 -16.20 1.09 -9.86
CA ARG A 72 -15.65 2.24 -9.10
C ARG A 72 -14.62 1.86 -8.02
N LYS A 73 -14.15 0.62 -8.01
CA LYS A 73 -13.10 0.17 -7.09
C LYS A 73 -11.79 0.90 -7.36
N PRO A 74 -11.06 1.38 -6.34
CA PRO A 74 -9.72 1.90 -6.51
C PRO A 74 -8.81 0.97 -7.32
N ALA A 75 -7.93 1.54 -8.14
CA ALA A 75 -7.01 0.76 -8.96
C ALA A 75 -6.18 -0.24 -8.12
N ALA A 76 -5.78 0.16 -6.91
CA ALA A 76 -5.04 -0.69 -5.99
C ALA A 76 -5.76 -2.01 -5.65
N TYR A 77 -7.09 -1.99 -5.52
CA TYR A 77 -7.87 -3.21 -5.27
C TYR A 77 -8.05 -4.08 -6.51
N LEU A 78 -8.05 -3.50 -7.70
CA LEU A 78 -8.09 -4.26 -8.96
C LEU A 78 -6.76 -4.91 -9.29
N THR A 79 -5.66 -4.26 -8.93
CA THR A 79 -4.31 -4.75 -9.14
C THR A 79 -3.78 -5.58 -7.97
N HIS A 80 -4.48 -5.56 -6.83
CA HIS A 80 -4.02 -6.13 -5.56
C HIS A 80 -2.64 -5.62 -5.14
N GLU A 81 -2.33 -4.37 -5.51
CA GLU A 81 -1.04 -3.77 -5.20
C GLU A 81 -1.19 -2.27 -4.89
N ALA A 82 -0.49 -1.81 -3.86
CA ALA A 82 -0.31 -0.42 -3.52
C ALA A 82 1.14 -0.18 -3.11
N TRP A 83 1.67 1.01 -3.38
CA TRP A 83 3.03 1.38 -3.03
C TRP A 83 3.02 2.43 -1.93
N LEU A 84 3.88 2.26 -0.94
CA LEU A 84 4.08 3.20 0.15
C LEU A 84 5.59 3.39 0.35
N VAL A 85 6.08 4.62 0.21
CA VAL A 85 7.50 5.00 0.27
C VAL A 85 8.43 4.08 -0.54
N GLY A 86 8.00 3.71 -1.75
CA GLY A 86 8.78 2.85 -2.65
C GLY A 86 8.69 1.35 -2.36
N VAL A 87 7.90 0.92 -1.38
CA VAL A 87 7.71 -0.49 -1.02
C VAL A 87 6.34 -0.98 -1.50
N PRO A 88 6.26 -2.11 -2.26
CA PRO A 88 5.00 -2.66 -2.73
C PRO A 88 4.30 -3.51 -1.67
N PHE A 89 2.99 -3.30 -1.50
CA PHE A 89 2.14 -4.05 -0.59
C PHE A 89 0.96 -4.68 -1.32
N TYR A 90 0.61 -5.89 -0.95
CA TYR A 90 -0.66 -6.49 -1.32
C TYR A 90 -1.80 -5.76 -0.61
N VAL A 91 -2.88 -5.50 -1.33
CA VAL A 91 -4.11 -4.90 -0.79
C VAL A 91 -5.35 -5.51 -1.45
N ASP A 92 -6.41 -5.63 -0.68
CA ASP A 92 -7.76 -5.90 -1.15
C ASP A 92 -8.79 -5.21 -0.23
N GLU A 93 -10.07 -5.41 -0.50
CA GLU A 93 -11.16 -4.71 0.20
C GLU A 93 -11.26 -5.00 1.70
N ARG A 94 -10.51 -5.97 2.21
CA ARG A 94 -10.43 -6.30 3.65
C ARG A 94 -9.59 -5.31 4.45
N ALA A 95 -8.73 -4.54 3.77
CA ALA A 95 -7.89 -3.53 4.42
C ALA A 95 -7.85 -2.25 3.58
N ILE A 96 -7.76 -1.11 4.25
CA ILE A 96 -7.65 0.20 3.59
C ILE A 96 -6.33 0.27 2.81
N VAL A 97 -6.35 0.91 1.62
CA VAL A 97 -5.13 1.19 0.85
C VAL A 97 -4.16 2.00 1.72
N PRO A 98 -2.91 1.54 1.89
CA PRO A 98 -1.99 2.16 2.83
C PRO A 98 -1.63 3.59 2.40
N ARG A 99 -1.72 4.50 3.36
CA ARG A 99 -1.22 5.87 3.28
C ARG A 99 -0.92 6.36 4.69
N SER A 100 0.26 6.92 4.90
CA SER A 100 0.64 7.39 6.22
C SER A 100 1.82 8.32 6.15
N PHE A 101 1.75 9.46 6.84
CA PHE A 101 2.92 10.32 7.07
C PHE A 101 3.96 9.64 7.96
N ILE A 102 3.54 8.69 8.81
CA ILE A 102 4.49 7.91 9.62
C ILE A 102 5.44 7.11 8.71
N ALA A 103 4.95 6.61 7.58
CA ALA A 103 5.79 5.89 6.62
C ALA A 103 6.91 6.77 6.03
N GLU A 104 6.64 8.05 5.79
CA GLU A 104 7.65 9.01 5.32
C GLU A 104 8.71 9.24 6.41
N LEU A 105 8.29 9.40 7.68
CA LEU A 105 9.20 9.56 8.82
C LEU A 105 10.06 8.31 9.07
N LEU A 106 9.54 7.12 8.80
CA LEU A 106 10.30 5.88 8.84
C LEU A 106 11.34 5.82 7.71
N ALA A 107 10.94 6.24 6.50
CA ALA A 107 11.78 6.15 5.32
C ALA A 107 12.93 7.17 5.32
N ASP A 108 12.72 8.36 5.89
CA ASP A 108 13.73 9.43 5.96
C ASP A 108 14.57 9.42 7.26
N GLY A 109 14.25 8.51 8.19
CA GLY A 109 14.97 8.37 9.47
C GLY A 109 14.64 9.47 10.48
N SER A 110 13.61 10.28 10.27
CA SER A 110 13.25 11.39 11.19
C SER A 110 12.90 10.92 12.60
N ILE A 111 12.49 9.66 12.75
CA ILE A 111 12.14 9.04 14.03
C ILE A 111 13.38 8.46 14.75
N ASP A 112 14.44 8.16 14.03
CA ASP A 112 15.61 7.43 14.57
C ASP A 112 16.24 8.12 15.79
N GLY A 113 16.16 9.44 15.88
CA GLY A 113 16.66 10.20 17.02
C GLY A 113 15.93 9.91 18.35
N TRP A 114 14.79 9.25 18.33
CA TRP A 114 14.04 8.83 19.53
C TRP A 114 14.32 7.39 19.93
N LEU A 115 15.05 6.65 19.10
CA LEU A 115 15.44 5.27 19.34
C LEU A 115 16.83 5.22 19.99
N SER A 116 17.11 4.11 20.65
CA SER A 116 18.41 3.81 21.26
C SER A 116 18.70 2.31 21.14
N ASP A 117 19.89 1.91 21.55
CA ASP A 117 20.29 0.49 21.61
C ASP A 117 19.41 -0.35 22.57
N GLN A 118 18.53 0.32 23.33
CA GLN A 118 17.56 -0.33 24.22
C GLN A 118 16.16 -0.46 23.58
N THR A 119 15.96 0.05 22.36
CA THR A 119 14.69 -0.08 21.64
C THR A 119 14.61 -1.44 21.00
N HIS A 120 13.72 -2.28 21.49
CA HIS A 120 13.55 -3.66 21.02
C HIS A 120 12.11 -3.98 20.58
N ASP A 121 11.11 -3.44 21.28
CA ASP A 121 9.70 -3.80 21.09
C ASP A 121 8.89 -2.62 20.54
N VAL A 122 8.44 -2.74 19.30
CA VAL A 122 7.65 -1.73 18.59
C VAL A 122 6.24 -2.26 18.35
N LEU A 123 5.24 -1.45 18.65
CA LEU A 123 3.84 -1.74 18.35
C LEU A 123 3.36 -0.88 17.18
N ASP A 124 2.79 -1.51 16.15
CA ASP A 124 1.98 -0.85 15.13
C ASP A 124 0.50 -1.10 15.43
N LEU A 125 -0.14 -0.11 16.04
CA LEU A 125 -1.55 -0.17 16.45
C LEU A 125 -2.46 0.31 15.31
N CYS A 126 -3.53 -0.43 15.04
CA CYS A 126 -4.35 -0.30 13.83
C CYS A 126 -3.54 -0.59 12.56
N THR A 127 -2.84 -1.72 12.56
CA THR A 127 -1.86 -2.07 11.53
C THR A 127 -2.46 -2.22 10.13
N GLY A 128 -3.76 -2.47 10.02
CA GLY A 128 -4.47 -2.61 8.75
C GLY A 128 -3.85 -3.71 7.88
N ASN A 129 -3.32 -3.33 6.72
CA ASN A 129 -2.62 -4.25 5.81
C ASN A 129 -1.17 -4.57 6.25
N GLY A 130 -0.72 -4.13 7.42
CA GLY A 130 0.60 -4.39 7.96
C GLY A 130 1.73 -3.53 7.41
N SER A 131 1.42 -2.49 6.62
CA SER A 131 2.46 -1.71 5.93
C SER A 131 3.41 -0.99 6.88
N LEU A 132 2.91 -0.34 7.94
CA LEU A 132 3.78 0.33 8.91
C LEU A 132 4.61 -0.66 9.72
N ALA A 133 4.04 -1.79 10.13
CA ALA A 133 4.78 -2.85 10.81
C ALA A 133 5.94 -3.38 9.95
N VAL A 134 5.69 -3.61 8.65
CA VAL A 134 6.71 -4.05 7.69
C VAL A 134 7.77 -2.97 7.51
N LEU A 135 7.38 -1.72 7.30
CA LEU A 135 8.33 -0.60 7.13
C LEU A 135 9.18 -0.37 8.37
N ALA A 136 8.61 -0.45 9.58
CA ALA A 136 9.35 -0.35 10.83
C ALA A 136 10.40 -1.48 10.96
N ALA A 137 10.00 -2.71 10.66
CA ALA A 137 10.93 -3.85 10.68
C ALA A 137 12.02 -3.77 9.61
N MET A 138 11.76 -3.10 8.47
CA MET A 138 12.78 -2.84 7.46
C MET A 138 13.75 -1.72 7.88
N ALA A 139 13.21 -0.63 8.44
CA ALA A 139 14.00 0.51 8.88
C ALA A 139 14.93 0.14 10.06
N TRP A 140 14.45 -0.73 10.96
CA TRP A 140 15.16 -1.10 12.18
C TRP A 140 15.34 -2.62 12.28
N PRO A 141 16.47 -3.17 11.78
CA PRO A 141 16.71 -4.61 11.71
C PRO A 141 16.74 -5.33 13.06
N GLU A 142 17.05 -4.62 14.16
CA GLU A 142 17.21 -5.19 15.50
C GLU A 142 15.91 -5.23 16.32
N VAL A 143 14.81 -4.60 15.81
CA VAL A 143 13.55 -4.57 16.57
C VAL A 143 12.61 -5.73 16.23
N GLN A 144 11.80 -6.10 17.22
CA GLN A 144 10.62 -6.93 17.06
C GLN A 144 9.41 -6.02 16.91
N VAL A 145 8.55 -6.29 15.94
CA VAL A 145 7.37 -5.47 15.69
C VAL A 145 6.11 -6.30 15.93
N THR A 146 5.19 -5.76 16.70
CA THR A 146 3.84 -6.32 16.81
C THR A 146 2.86 -5.45 16.04
N GLY A 147 2.20 -6.03 15.04
CA GLY A 147 1.09 -5.39 14.32
C GLY A 147 -0.23 -5.81 14.94
N ALA A 148 -0.98 -4.86 15.49
CA ALA A 148 -2.27 -5.12 16.13
C ALA A 148 -3.43 -4.46 15.38
N ASP A 149 -4.52 -5.21 15.18
CA ASP A 149 -5.77 -4.71 14.60
C ASP A 149 -6.98 -5.43 15.20
N ILE A 150 -8.11 -4.75 15.25
CA ILE A 150 -9.36 -5.36 15.67
C ILE A 150 -9.94 -6.30 14.61
N SER A 151 -9.64 -6.03 13.33
CA SER A 151 -10.13 -6.78 12.16
C SER A 151 -9.25 -7.99 11.86
N SER A 152 -9.79 -9.18 12.04
CA SER A 152 -9.15 -10.42 11.58
C SER A 152 -8.91 -10.47 10.07
N ASP A 153 -9.77 -9.81 9.30
CA ASP A 153 -9.66 -9.72 7.84
C ASP A 153 -8.49 -8.83 7.42
N ALA A 154 -8.31 -7.68 8.08
CA ALA A 154 -7.15 -6.82 7.89
C ALA A 154 -5.85 -7.56 8.25
N LEU A 155 -5.84 -8.28 9.37
CA LEU A 155 -4.68 -9.10 9.77
C LEU A 155 -4.37 -10.23 8.78
N ALA A 156 -5.37 -10.77 8.10
CA ALA A 156 -5.12 -11.74 7.03
C ALA A 156 -4.38 -11.10 5.83
N VAL A 157 -4.69 -9.84 5.49
CA VAL A 157 -3.95 -9.07 4.49
C VAL A 157 -2.55 -8.72 4.99
N ALA A 158 -2.42 -8.28 6.24
CA ALA A 158 -1.13 -8.00 6.87
C ALA A 158 -0.19 -9.21 6.82
N ARG A 159 -0.70 -10.42 7.07
CA ARG A 159 0.09 -11.65 7.00
C ARG A 159 0.67 -11.88 5.60
N ILE A 160 -0.10 -11.64 4.54
CA ILE A 160 0.38 -11.74 3.17
C ILE A 160 1.58 -10.79 2.96
N ASN A 161 1.51 -9.56 3.48
CA ASN A 161 2.58 -8.59 3.36
C ASN A 161 3.82 -8.95 4.20
N VAL A 162 3.63 -9.41 5.41
CA VAL A 162 4.73 -9.89 6.27
C VAL A 162 5.47 -11.06 5.60
N GLU A 163 4.74 -12.01 5.03
CA GLU A 163 5.32 -13.14 4.27
C GLU A 163 6.00 -12.68 2.98
N ARG A 164 5.36 -11.80 2.20
CA ARG A 164 5.90 -11.23 0.95
C ARG A 164 7.28 -10.59 1.16
N HIS A 165 7.48 -9.93 2.30
CA HIS A 165 8.73 -9.26 2.65
C HIS A 165 9.69 -10.10 3.50
N GLY A 166 9.36 -11.38 3.78
CA GLY A 166 10.22 -12.29 4.53
C GLY A 166 10.42 -11.91 6.00
N LEU A 167 9.44 -11.23 6.61
CA LEU A 167 9.56 -10.65 7.96
C LEU A 167 8.81 -11.44 9.05
N HIS A 168 8.38 -12.66 8.75
CA HIS A 168 7.56 -13.49 9.64
C HIS A 168 8.22 -13.83 11.00
N GLU A 169 9.54 -13.76 11.10
CA GLU A 169 10.27 -13.97 12.36
C GLU A 169 10.36 -12.69 13.24
N ARG A 170 10.11 -11.52 12.65
CA ARG A 170 10.26 -10.23 13.31
C ARG A 170 8.98 -9.41 13.41
N VAL A 171 7.96 -9.76 12.64
CA VAL A 171 6.65 -9.10 12.66
C VAL A 171 5.58 -10.07 13.13
N HIS A 172 5.04 -9.83 14.31
CA HIS A 172 4.00 -10.65 14.93
C HIS A 172 2.65 -9.95 14.81
N LEU A 173 1.61 -10.69 14.36
CA LEU A 173 0.28 -10.12 14.15
C LEU A 173 -0.68 -10.62 15.23
N VAL A 174 -1.35 -9.67 15.90
CA VAL A 174 -2.24 -9.94 17.04
C VAL A 174 -3.59 -9.26 16.80
N GLN A 175 -4.68 -10.03 16.98
CA GLN A 175 -6.01 -9.42 17.01
C GLN A 175 -6.25 -8.76 18.36
N SER A 176 -6.53 -7.45 18.37
CA SER A 176 -6.70 -6.68 19.60
C SER A 176 -7.68 -5.52 19.41
N ASP A 177 -8.53 -5.31 20.39
CA ASP A 177 -9.28 -4.07 20.53
C ASP A 177 -8.37 -3.05 21.24
N ALA A 178 -7.82 -2.13 20.45
CA ALA A 178 -6.78 -1.21 20.89
C ALA A 178 -5.65 -1.95 21.65
N LEU A 179 -5.32 -1.53 22.85
CA LEU A 179 -4.26 -2.11 23.69
C LEU A 179 -4.67 -3.32 24.50
N ALA A 180 -5.93 -3.75 24.45
CA ALA A 180 -6.45 -4.79 25.35
C ALA A 180 -5.74 -6.15 25.19
N GLY A 181 -5.36 -6.51 23.96
CA GLY A 181 -4.66 -7.76 23.64
C GLY A 181 -3.14 -7.62 23.57
N VAL A 182 -2.61 -6.41 23.70
CA VAL A 182 -1.17 -6.07 23.55
C VAL A 182 -0.73 -5.12 24.68
N PRO A 183 -0.73 -5.57 25.93
CA PRO A 183 -0.60 -4.70 27.12
C PRO A 183 0.78 -4.03 27.30
N GLY A 184 1.80 -4.41 26.54
CA GLY A 184 3.15 -3.86 26.66
C GLY A 184 3.99 -4.46 27.80
N PRO A 185 5.13 -3.85 28.15
CA PRO A 185 5.60 -2.53 27.73
C PRO A 185 6.02 -2.45 26.26
N TRP A 186 5.97 -1.26 25.67
CA TRP A 186 6.41 -0.97 24.31
C TRP A 186 7.42 0.18 24.33
N ASP A 187 8.52 0.04 23.60
CA ASP A 187 9.53 1.10 23.47
C ASP A 187 9.05 2.20 22.52
N LEU A 188 8.28 1.82 21.49
CA LEU A 188 7.65 2.74 20.54
C LEU A 188 6.29 2.22 20.12
N ILE A 189 5.33 3.13 20.00
CA ILE A 189 4.01 2.83 19.43
C ILE A 189 3.79 3.70 18.21
N LEU A 190 3.59 3.06 17.05
CA LEU A 190 3.11 3.68 15.82
C LEU A 190 1.58 3.49 15.79
N CYS A 191 0.84 4.53 15.38
CA CYS A 191 -0.61 4.43 15.30
C CYS A 191 -1.15 5.32 14.19
N ASN A 192 -1.71 4.69 13.14
CA ASN A 192 -2.38 5.37 12.03
C ASN A 192 -3.84 4.87 11.91
N PRO A 193 -4.74 5.29 12.81
CA PRO A 193 -6.11 4.80 12.85
C PRO A 193 -6.93 5.30 11.65
N PRO A 194 -8.03 4.62 11.28
CA PRO A 194 -8.92 5.10 10.23
C PRO A 194 -9.58 6.42 10.62
N TYR A 195 -9.56 7.39 9.69
CA TYR A 195 -10.16 8.72 9.87
C TYR A 195 -11.62 8.73 9.41
N VAL A 196 -12.46 7.88 10.03
CA VAL A 196 -13.89 7.81 9.72
C VAL A 196 -14.71 8.24 10.94
N ASN A 197 -15.74 9.07 10.71
CA ASN A 197 -16.69 9.41 11.76
C ASN A 197 -17.61 8.22 12.02
N ALA A 198 -18.05 8.05 13.28
CA ALA A 198 -18.99 7.01 13.69
C ALA A 198 -20.39 7.09 13.01
N GLN A 199 -20.58 7.99 12.08
CA GLN A 199 -21.83 8.25 11.34
C GLN A 199 -21.71 7.98 9.82
N SER A 200 -20.61 7.37 9.36
CA SER A 200 -20.42 7.00 7.94
C SER A 200 -20.71 5.55 7.67
#